data_abc0af6ff96e42f24a3da4835c817611
#
_entry.id   abc0af6ff96e42f24a3da4835c817611
#
_cell.length_a   1.000
_cell.length_b   1.000
_cell.length_c   1.000
_cell.angle_alpha   90.00
_cell.angle_beta   90.00
_cell.angle_gamma   90.00
#
_symmetry.space_group_name_H-M   'P 1'
#
loop_
_entity.id
_entity.type
_entity.pdbx_description
1 polymer ?
#
loop_
_entity_poly.entity_id
_entity_poly.type
_entity_poly.pdbx_seq_one_letter_code
_entity_poly.pdbx_strand_id
1 'polypeptide(L)'
;SLKFLIKKILNNCFFFFFDFQFKKLISSISKLFEFIYISKKIKFTKKKITFGDLEKVTDNLEDLFIKIDIEGSEYRIFEDLLKIQDKIVCLVIEFHDIDLHMDRIERFINETKLELVHIHPNNYCSLDRFGNPTAIEVSFEKNPIVVKDLFTIPHHLDQNCNPDGPDININFL
;
A
#
# COMPACT_ATOMS: atom_id res chain seq x y z
N SER A 1 44.06 8.03 -39.63
CA SER A 1 43.25 7.52 -40.75
C SER A 1 41.82 7.23 -40.25
N LEU A 2 40.85 7.38 -41.14
CA LEU A 2 39.41 7.17 -40.85
C LEU A 2 39.14 5.77 -40.23
N LYS A 3 39.86 4.75 -40.70
CA LYS A 3 39.78 3.38 -40.16
C LYS A 3 40.16 3.28 -38.67
N PHE A 4 41.13 4.06 -38.22
CA PHE A 4 41.56 4.10 -36.82
C PHE A 4 40.50 4.76 -35.95
N LEU A 5 39.87 5.83 -36.42
CA LEU A 5 38.80 6.52 -35.73
C LEU A 5 37.56 5.65 -35.58
N ILE A 6 37.14 4.97 -36.66
CA ILE A 6 36.02 4.05 -36.69
C ILE A 6 36.25 2.88 -35.70
N LYS A 7 37.45 2.29 -35.67
CA LYS A 7 37.80 1.21 -34.76
C LYS A 7 37.74 1.66 -33.28
N LYS A 8 38.19 2.88 -33.00
CA LYS A 8 38.14 3.46 -31.65
C LYS A 8 36.71 3.73 -31.19
N ILE A 9 35.85 4.25 -32.09
CA ILE A 9 34.43 4.47 -31.82
C ILE A 9 33.72 3.15 -31.55
N LEU A 10 33.91 2.14 -32.39
CA LEU A 10 33.28 0.82 -32.23
C LEU A 10 33.72 0.13 -30.94
N ASN A 11 34.99 0.18 -30.57
CA ASN A 11 35.45 -0.38 -29.30
C ASN A 11 34.86 0.36 -28.11
N ASN A 12 34.74 1.67 -28.13
CA ASN A 12 34.15 2.43 -27.04
C ASN A 12 32.64 2.17 -26.92
N CYS A 13 31.93 2.08 -28.05
CA CYS A 13 30.53 1.72 -28.08
C CYS A 13 30.31 0.30 -27.57
N PHE A 14 31.17 -0.66 -27.94
CA PHE A 14 31.09 -2.03 -27.50
C PHE A 14 31.35 -2.15 -25.97
N PHE A 15 32.37 -1.45 -25.46
CA PHE A 15 32.63 -1.38 -24.02
C PHE A 15 31.50 -0.73 -23.25
N PHE A 16 30.92 0.37 -23.75
CA PHE A 16 29.80 1.05 -23.11
C PHE A 16 28.56 0.17 -23.09
N PHE A 17 28.27 -0.51 -24.19
CA PHE A 17 27.14 -1.43 -24.28
C PHE A 17 27.31 -2.65 -23.34
N PHE A 18 28.52 -3.21 -23.28
CA PHE A 18 28.85 -4.32 -22.40
C PHE A 18 28.77 -3.92 -20.93
N ASP A 19 29.30 -2.76 -20.55
CA ASP A 19 29.20 -2.23 -19.17
C ASP A 19 27.74 -1.98 -18.76
N PHE A 20 26.93 -1.44 -19.66
CA PHE A 20 25.50 -1.23 -19.41
C PHE A 20 24.75 -2.54 -19.19
N GLN A 21 24.97 -3.55 -20.01
CA GLN A 21 24.36 -4.86 -19.87
C GLN A 21 24.86 -5.58 -18.60
N PHE A 22 26.13 -5.43 -18.28
CA PHE A 22 26.73 -6.01 -17.08
C PHE A 22 26.16 -5.36 -15.80
N LYS A 23 26.02 -4.04 -15.76
CA LYS A 23 25.38 -3.32 -14.65
C LYS A 23 23.92 -3.74 -14.48
N LYS A 24 23.18 -3.91 -15.57
CA LYS A 24 21.81 -4.38 -15.55
C LYS A 24 21.72 -5.81 -15.01
N LEU A 25 22.64 -6.69 -15.40
CA LEU A 25 22.72 -8.05 -14.89
C LEU A 25 23.01 -8.09 -13.38
N ILE A 26 24.01 -7.31 -12.90
CA ILE A 26 24.33 -7.20 -11.47
C ILE A 26 23.12 -6.69 -10.69
N SER A 27 22.44 -5.64 -11.17
CA SER A 27 21.24 -5.12 -10.54
C SER A 27 20.12 -6.19 -10.44
N SER A 28 19.95 -6.98 -11.49
CA SER A 28 18.95 -8.08 -11.50
C SER A 28 19.31 -9.19 -10.51
N ILE A 29 20.60 -9.54 -10.43
CA ILE A 29 21.11 -10.52 -9.48
C ILE A 29 20.94 -10.02 -8.03
N SER A 30 21.27 -8.75 -7.77
CA SER A 30 21.07 -8.12 -6.45
C SER A 30 19.62 -8.17 -6.02
N LYS A 31 18.67 -7.80 -6.89
CA LYS A 31 17.23 -7.89 -6.63
C LYS A 31 16.77 -9.33 -6.36
N LEU A 32 17.33 -10.30 -7.08
CA LEU A 32 17.03 -11.71 -6.85
C LEU A 32 17.49 -12.18 -5.47
N PHE A 33 18.71 -11.79 -5.05
CA PHE A 33 19.21 -12.10 -3.71
C PHE A 33 18.37 -11.43 -2.61
N GLU A 34 17.99 -10.18 -2.81
CA GLU A 34 17.11 -9.45 -1.92
C GLU A 34 15.74 -10.16 -1.81
N PHE A 35 15.15 -10.52 -2.94
CA PHE A 35 13.90 -11.29 -2.97
C PHE A 35 14.01 -12.63 -2.23
N ILE A 36 15.10 -13.39 -2.47
CA ILE A 36 15.33 -14.66 -1.78
C ILE A 36 15.50 -14.45 -0.26
N TYR A 37 16.21 -13.39 0.14
CA TYR A 37 16.39 -13.06 1.55
C TYR A 37 15.07 -12.68 2.22
N ILE A 38 14.28 -11.83 1.58
CA ILE A 38 12.96 -11.41 2.08
C ILE A 38 12.00 -12.59 2.10
N SER A 39 11.97 -13.42 1.05
CA SER A 39 11.04 -14.55 0.95
C SER A 39 11.22 -15.57 2.07
N LYS A 40 12.45 -15.74 2.60
CA LYS A 40 12.72 -16.59 3.77
C LYS A 40 12.12 -16.07 5.07
N LYS A 41 11.82 -14.77 5.15
CA LYS A 41 11.19 -14.13 6.32
C LYS A 41 9.68 -14.09 6.21
N ILE A 42 9.12 -14.33 5.02
CA ILE A 42 7.67 -14.29 4.79
C ILE A 42 7.08 -15.64 5.20
N LYS A 43 6.10 -15.58 6.09
CA LYS A 43 5.28 -16.73 6.44
C LYS A 43 3.94 -16.63 5.74
N PHE A 44 3.68 -17.53 4.81
CA PHE A 44 2.37 -17.63 4.16
C PHE A 44 1.46 -18.56 4.97
N THR A 45 0.27 -18.07 5.28
CA THR A 45 -0.78 -18.88 5.91
C THR A 45 -2.04 -18.76 5.10
N LYS A 46 -2.48 -19.86 4.48
CA LYS A 46 -3.77 -19.92 3.78
C LYS A 46 -4.87 -20.24 4.78
N LYS A 47 -5.49 -19.20 5.32
CA LYS A 47 -6.57 -19.33 6.32
C LYS A 47 -7.62 -18.26 6.12
N LYS A 48 -8.89 -18.62 6.24
CA LYS A 48 -9.95 -17.64 6.39
C LYS A 48 -9.84 -17.05 7.79
N ILE A 49 -9.74 -15.73 7.88
CA ILE A 49 -9.73 -15.02 9.16
C ILE A 49 -11.14 -15.02 9.71
N THR A 50 -11.26 -15.43 10.97
CA THR A 50 -12.50 -15.41 11.74
C THR A 50 -12.29 -14.59 13.02
N PHE A 51 -13.37 -14.27 13.72
CA PHE A 51 -13.33 -13.54 14.99
C PHE A 51 -12.34 -14.17 15.98
N GLY A 52 -11.51 -13.35 16.60
CA GLY A 52 -10.45 -13.76 17.54
C GLY A 52 -9.19 -14.38 16.92
N ASP A 53 -9.08 -14.44 15.59
CA ASP A 53 -7.89 -14.96 14.93
C ASP A 53 -6.74 -13.94 14.94
N LEU A 54 -7.00 -12.64 14.81
CA LEU A 54 -5.98 -11.61 14.87
C LEU A 54 -5.28 -11.59 16.22
N GLU A 55 -6.03 -11.65 17.31
CA GLU A 55 -5.48 -11.70 18.66
C GLU A 55 -4.50 -12.87 18.82
N LYS A 56 -4.88 -14.07 18.36
CA LYS A 56 -4.01 -15.27 18.43
C LYS A 56 -2.74 -15.16 17.58
N VAL A 57 -2.86 -14.56 16.39
CA VAL A 57 -1.70 -14.43 15.48
C VAL A 57 -0.73 -13.37 15.98
N THR A 58 -1.23 -12.36 16.69
CA THR A 58 -0.43 -11.22 17.17
C THR A 58 -0.06 -11.32 18.65
N ASP A 59 -0.33 -12.42 19.32
CA ASP A 59 -0.20 -12.58 20.78
C ASP A 59 1.18 -12.16 21.32
N ASN A 60 2.26 -12.55 20.64
CA ASN A 60 3.63 -12.23 21.03
C ASN A 60 4.32 -11.19 20.12
N LEU A 61 3.54 -10.38 19.43
CA LEU A 61 4.04 -9.37 18.51
C LEU A 61 3.70 -7.98 19.03
N GLU A 62 4.58 -7.04 18.77
CA GLU A 62 4.43 -5.61 19.06
C GLU A 62 4.82 -4.80 17.81
N ASP A 63 4.54 -3.51 17.80
CA ASP A 63 4.89 -2.58 16.72
C ASP A 63 4.42 -3.06 15.34
N LEU A 64 3.14 -3.43 15.27
CA LEU A 64 2.55 -4.04 14.08
C LEU A 64 2.29 -2.99 13.00
N PHE A 65 2.75 -3.26 11.79
CA PHE A 65 2.21 -2.70 10.56
C PHE A 65 1.22 -3.71 9.96
N ILE A 66 -0.02 -3.32 9.81
CA ILE A 66 -1.08 -4.19 9.27
C ILE A 66 -1.65 -3.60 8.00
N LYS A 67 -1.67 -4.37 6.91
CA LYS A 67 -2.49 -4.07 5.73
C LYS A 67 -3.65 -5.07 5.65
N ILE A 68 -4.86 -4.55 5.40
CA ILE A 68 -6.10 -5.31 5.26
C ILE A 68 -6.74 -4.94 3.94
N ASP A 69 -6.98 -5.95 3.14
CA ASP A 69 -7.63 -5.88 1.85
C ASP A 69 -8.25 -7.27 1.63
N ILE A 70 -9.51 -7.44 2.01
CA ILE A 70 -10.22 -8.74 2.08
C ILE A 70 -11.60 -8.70 1.46
N GLU A 71 -11.76 -7.83 0.47
CA GLU A 71 -12.87 -7.84 -0.47
C GLU A 71 -14.26 -7.84 0.21
N GLY A 72 -14.50 -6.82 1.07
CA GLY A 72 -15.78 -6.61 1.76
C GLY A 72 -15.95 -7.38 3.08
N SER A 73 -14.89 -8.04 3.58
CA SER A 73 -14.91 -8.72 4.88
C SER A 73 -14.26 -7.92 6.01
N GLU A 74 -13.77 -6.71 5.77
CA GLU A 74 -13.06 -5.82 6.70
C GLU A 74 -13.90 -5.55 7.97
N TYR A 75 -15.17 -5.37 7.78
CA TYR A 75 -16.15 -5.06 8.83
C TYR A 75 -16.30 -6.16 9.88
N ARG A 76 -15.89 -7.39 9.57
CA ARG A 76 -16.00 -8.54 10.49
C ARG A 76 -14.89 -8.59 11.52
N ILE A 77 -13.80 -7.87 11.26
CA ILE A 77 -12.60 -7.90 12.10
C ILE A 77 -12.35 -6.59 12.85
N PHE A 78 -13.27 -5.62 12.80
CA PHE A 78 -13.14 -4.36 13.52
C PHE A 78 -12.96 -4.55 15.02
N GLU A 79 -13.77 -5.38 15.64
CA GLU A 79 -13.68 -5.69 17.07
C GLU A 79 -12.33 -6.33 17.44
N ASP A 80 -11.76 -7.15 16.55
CA ASP A 80 -10.44 -7.74 16.76
C ASP A 80 -9.33 -6.70 16.62
N LEU A 81 -9.45 -5.77 15.66
CA LEU A 81 -8.51 -4.66 15.52
C LEU A 81 -8.52 -3.73 16.73
N LEU A 82 -9.71 -3.39 17.25
CA LEU A 82 -9.85 -2.58 18.44
C LEU A 82 -9.23 -3.25 19.69
N LYS A 83 -9.29 -4.58 19.80
CA LYS A 83 -8.64 -5.30 20.90
C LYS A 83 -7.12 -5.25 20.86
N ILE A 84 -6.54 -5.32 19.66
CA ILE A 84 -5.08 -5.35 19.48
C ILE A 84 -4.49 -3.98 19.15
N GLN A 85 -5.28 -2.90 19.12
CA GLN A 85 -4.88 -1.58 18.63
C GLN A 85 -3.66 -0.99 19.35
N ASP A 86 -3.45 -1.33 20.63
CA ASP A 86 -2.28 -0.86 21.38
C ASP A 86 -0.95 -1.40 20.82
N LYS A 87 -0.99 -2.52 20.09
CA LYS A 87 0.16 -3.14 19.42
C LYS A 87 0.38 -2.61 18.00
N ILE A 88 -0.59 -1.86 17.44
CA ILE A 88 -0.54 -1.39 16.05
C ILE A 88 0.14 -0.03 16.00
N VAL A 89 1.17 0.13 15.18
CA VAL A 89 1.81 1.41 14.88
C VAL A 89 1.27 2.04 13.61
N CYS A 90 0.90 1.21 12.63
CA CYS A 90 0.28 1.66 11.38
C CYS A 90 -0.72 0.61 10.88
N LEU A 91 -1.85 1.08 10.39
CA LEU A 91 -2.92 0.26 9.84
C LEU A 91 -3.37 0.85 8.51
N VAL A 92 -3.31 0.06 7.44
CA VAL A 92 -3.86 0.40 6.13
C VAL A 92 -5.02 -0.54 5.85
N ILE A 93 -6.21 0.00 5.60
CA ILE A 93 -7.41 -0.78 5.29
C ILE A 93 -7.98 -0.31 3.96
N GLU A 94 -8.25 -1.22 3.06
CA GLU A 94 -9.15 -0.97 1.95
C GLU A 94 -10.57 -1.32 2.37
N PHE A 95 -11.43 -0.31 2.46
CA PHE A 95 -12.86 -0.50 2.74
C PHE A 95 -13.61 -0.65 1.45
N HIS A 96 -14.32 -1.75 1.30
CA HIS A 96 -15.21 -2.04 0.16
C HIS A 96 -16.68 -1.77 0.54
N ASP A 97 -17.52 -1.54 -0.48
CA ASP A 97 -18.96 -1.29 -0.30
C ASP A 97 -19.26 -0.22 0.76
N ILE A 98 -18.47 0.89 0.74
CA ILE A 98 -18.55 1.93 1.78
C ILE A 98 -19.92 2.59 1.84
N ASP A 99 -20.64 2.67 0.73
CA ASP A 99 -22.00 3.19 0.64
C ASP A 99 -23.00 2.37 1.47
N LEU A 100 -22.69 1.10 1.74
CA LEU A 100 -23.49 0.20 2.57
C LEU A 100 -23.04 0.13 4.03
N HIS A 101 -21.82 0.62 4.33
CA HIS A 101 -21.16 0.37 5.61
C HIS A 101 -20.60 1.63 6.29
N MET A 102 -21.03 2.82 5.87
CA MET A 102 -20.49 4.09 6.38
C MET A 102 -20.64 4.22 7.90
N ASP A 103 -21.77 3.83 8.47
CA ASP A 103 -22.04 3.85 9.90
C ASP A 103 -21.04 2.98 10.70
N ARG A 104 -20.62 1.86 10.13
CA ARG A 104 -19.64 0.97 10.74
C ARG A 104 -18.24 1.53 10.67
N ILE A 105 -17.90 2.19 9.55
CA ILE A 105 -16.62 2.86 9.36
C ILE A 105 -16.50 4.02 10.34
N GLU A 106 -17.51 4.89 10.42
CA GLU A 106 -17.56 6.01 11.37
C GLU A 106 -17.42 5.52 12.82
N ARG A 107 -18.10 4.46 13.17
CA ARG A 107 -17.98 3.85 14.49
C ARG A 107 -16.54 3.40 14.76
N PHE A 108 -15.90 2.68 13.82
CA PHE A 108 -14.52 2.22 13.95
C PHE A 108 -13.54 3.38 14.12
N ILE A 109 -13.68 4.44 13.30
CA ILE A 109 -12.86 5.66 13.38
C ILE A 109 -12.99 6.32 14.76
N ASN A 110 -14.20 6.37 15.32
CA ASN A 110 -14.46 6.99 16.62
C ASN A 110 -13.99 6.13 17.81
N GLU A 111 -13.92 4.81 17.67
CA GLU A 111 -13.53 3.89 18.73
C GLU A 111 -12.04 3.55 18.73
N THR A 112 -11.36 3.70 17.59
CA THR A 112 -9.92 3.43 17.51
C THR A 112 -9.10 4.52 18.18
N LYS A 113 -7.97 4.12 18.77
CA LYS A 113 -6.95 5.04 19.30
C LYS A 113 -5.96 5.52 18.24
N LEU A 114 -6.04 4.94 17.04
CA LEU A 114 -5.20 5.34 15.92
C LEU A 114 -5.78 6.59 15.28
N GLU A 115 -4.93 7.48 14.81
CA GLU A 115 -5.34 8.68 14.09
C GLU A 115 -5.41 8.41 12.60
N LEU A 116 -6.49 8.85 11.96
CA LEU A 116 -6.65 8.78 10.50
C LEU A 116 -5.69 9.81 9.87
N VAL A 117 -4.76 9.31 9.03
CA VAL A 117 -3.71 10.15 8.44
C VAL A 117 -3.82 10.29 6.92
N HIS A 118 -4.49 9.36 6.24
CA HIS A 118 -4.64 9.43 4.78
C HIS A 118 -5.87 8.68 4.30
N ILE A 119 -6.47 9.18 3.21
CA ILE A 119 -7.55 8.54 2.46
C ILE A 119 -7.19 8.61 0.98
N HIS A 120 -7.29 7.48 0.28
CA HIS A 120 -7.14 7.39 -1.16
C HIS A 120 -8.31 6.62 -1.77
N PRO A 121 -9.09 7.23 -2.70
CA PRO A 121 -10.17 6.54 -3.40
C PRO A 121 -9.62 5.49 -4.35
N ASN A 122 -10.22 4.30 -4.37
CA ASN A 122 -9.84 3.30 -5.35
C ASN A 122 -10.57 3.54 -6.68
N ASN A 123 -9.83 3.89 -7.73
CA ASN A 123 -10.39 4.17 -9.06
C ASN A 123 -10.63 2.92 -9.93
N TYR A 124 -10.45 1.70 -9.38
CA TYR A 124 -11.01 0.47 -9.97
C TYR A 124 -12.45 0.22 -9.54
N CYS A 125 -12.89 0.79 -8.42
CA CYS A 125 -14.22 0.55 -7.91
C CYS A 125 -15.30 1.29 -8.72
N SER A 126 -16.54 0.84 -8.58
CA SER A 126 -17.71 1.56 -9.10
C SER A 126 -17.95 2.84 -8.28
N LEU A 127 -18.69 3.76 -8.89
CA LEU A 127 -19.23 4.89 -8.17
C LEU A 127 -20.67 4.58 -7.72
N ASP A 128 -21.03 5.10 -6.55
CA ASP A 128 -22.41 5.06 -6.08
C ASP A 128 -23.32 6.01 -6.91
N ARG A 129 -24.61 6.04 -6.59
CA ARG A 129 -25.58 6.91 -7.27
C ARG A 129 -25.32 8.40 -7.12
N PHE A 130 -24.46 8.81 -6.21
CA PHE A 130 -24.08 10.21 -5.95
C PHE A 130 -22.72 10.56 -6.55
N GLY A 131 -22.04 9.59 -7.17
CA GLY A 131 -20.71 9.77 -7.76
C GLY A 131 -19.55 9.56 -6.79
N ASN A 132 -19.78 9.01 -5.59
CA ASN A 132 -18.73 8.67 -4.65
C ASN A 132 -18.15 7.28 -4.94
N PRO A 133 -16.85 7.05 -4.69
CA PRO A 133 -16.25 5.73 -4.83
C PRO A 133 -16.89 4.74 -3.85
N THR A 134 -17.05 3.50 -4.26
CA THR A 134 -17.53 2.43 -3.37
C THR A 134 -16.42 1.71 -2.62
N ALA A 135 -15.15 2.01 -2.93
CA ALA A 135 -14.01 1.54 -2.16
C ALA A 135 -12.98 2.66 -1.96
N ILE A 136 -12.41 2.69 -0.75
CA ILE A 136 -11.36 3.64 -0.35
C ILE A 136 -10.27 2.92 0.43
N GLU A 137 -9.02 3.28 0.19
CA GLU A 137 -7.88 2.91 1.03
C GLU A 137 -7.69 3.96 2.11
N VAL A 138 -7.64 3.53 3.37
CA VAL A 138 -7.52 4.42 4.53
C VAL A 138 -6.33 4.03 5.37
N SER A 139 -5.50 5.01 5.71
CA SER A 139 -4.34 4.80 6.58
C SER A 139 -4.54 5.43 7.94
N PHE A 140 -4.17 4.68 8.97
CA PHE A 140 -4.18 5.11 10.36
C PHE A 140 -2.79 4.94 10.96
N GLU A 141 -2.40 5.84 11.86
CA GLU A 141 -1.12 5.81 12.54
C GLU A 141 -1.27 6.08 14.04
N LYS A 142 -0.38 5.48 14.83
CA LYS A 142 -0.25 5.75 16.26
C LYS A 142 0.72 6.92 16.44
N ASN A 143 0.25 8.02 17.02
CA ASN A 143 1.02 9.24 17.25
C ASN A 143 1.66 9.83 15.98
N PRO A 144 0.89 10.16 14.94
CA PRO A 144 1.44 10.70 13.71
C PRO A 144 2.12 12.06 13.92
N ILE A 145 3.11 12.34 13.06
CA ILE A 145 3.68 13.69 12.98
C ILE A 145 2.76 14.52 12.09
N VAL A 146 1.99 15.41 12.68
CA VAL A 146 1.06 16.28 11.94
C VAL A 146 1.85 17.37 11.21
N VAL A 147 1.84 17.33 9.90
CA VAL A 147 2.31 18.42 9.04
C VAL A 147 1.12 19.29 8.69
N LYS A 148 1.24 20.61 8.94
CA LYS A 148 0.15 21.58 8.68
C LYS A 148 0.10 21.96 7.19
N ASP A 149 0.00 21.01 6.32
CA ASP A 149 -0.19 21.26 4.89
C ASP A 149 -1.67 21.18 4.50
N LEU A 150 -2.01 21.85 3.41
CA LEU A 150 -3.34 21.75 2.84
C LEU A 150 -3.60 20.30 2.44
N PHE A 151 -4.60 19.72 3.06
CA PHE A 151 -5.03 18.37 2.74
C PHE A 151 -5.73 18.37 1.37
N THR A 152 -5.18 17.62 0.43
CA THR A 152 -5.75 17.44 -0.91
C THR A 152 -5.94 15.96 -1.19
N ILE A 153 -7.07 15.57 -1.75
CA ILE A 153 -7.34 14.23 -2.24
C ILE A 153 -7.64 14.34 -3.74
N PRO A 154 -6.87 13.63 -4.58
CA PRO A 154 -5.72 12.79 -4.22
C PRO A 154 -4.50 13.60 -3.76
N HIS A 155 -3.67 13.02 -2.91
CA HIS A 155 -2.41 13.59 -2.50
C HIS A 155 -1.38 13.44 -3.62
N HIS A 156 -0.42 14.36 -3.73
CA HIS A 156 0.59 14.35 -4.81
C HIS A 156 1.50 13.10 -4.84
N LEU A 157 1.54 12.32 -3.77
CA LEU A 157 2.27 11.05 -3.69
C LEU A 157 1.39 9.83 -4.00
N ASP A 158 0.08 10.02 -4.15
CA ASP A 158 -0.82 8.95 -4.50
C ASP A 158 -0.55 8.46 -5.92
N GLN A 159 -0.74 7.20 -6.12
CA GLN A 159 -0.69 6.58 -7.45
C GLN A 159 -2.04 5.93 -7.72
N ASN A 160 -2.57 6.18 -8.89
CA ASN A 160 -3.83 5.57 -9.32
C ASN A 160 -3.77 4.06 -9.13
N CYS A 161 -4.75 3.49 -8.45
CA CYS A 161 -4.93 2.04 -8.38
C CYS A 161 -5.09 1.48 -9.79
N ASN A 162 -5.89 2.14 -10.64
CA ASN A 162 -6.00 1.86 -12.06
C ASN A 162 -5.17 2.86 -12.87
N PRO A 163 -4.00 2.46 -13.42
CA PRO A 163 -3.14 3.37 -14.18
C PRO A 163 -3.74 3.83 -15.50
N ASP A 164 -4.75 3.12 -16.02
CA ASP A 164 -5.42 3.44 -17.29
C ASP A 164 -6.59 4.41 -17.12
N GLY A 165 -6.96 4.74 -15.88
CA GLY A 165 -8.05 5.66 -15.55
C GLY A 165 -7.60 6.90 -14.78
N PRO A 166 -8.39 7.99 -14.81
CA PRO A 166 -8.14 9.15 -13.96
C PRO A 166 -8.34 8.77 -12.48
N ASP A 167 -7.61 9.44 -11.62
CA ASP A 167 -7.85 9.34 -10.19
C ASP A 167 -9.17 10.02 -9.79
N ILE A 168 -9.73 9.59 -8.66
CA ILE A 168 -11.00 10.11 -8.15
C ILE A 168 -10.71 11.27 -7.20
N ASN A 169 -11.23 12.45 -7.54
CA ASN A 169 -11.17 13.61 -6.66
C ASN A 169 -12.34 13.59 -5.68
N ILE A 170 -12.04 13.63 -4.39
CA ILE A 170 -13.05 13.84 -3.35
C ILE A 170 -12.97 15.31 -2.93
N ASN A 171 -14.05 16.04 -3.18
CA ASN A 171 -14.19 17.39 -2.67
C ASN A 171 -14.99 17.34 -1.37
N PHE A 172 -14.34 17.63 -0.26
CA PHE A 172 -15.04 17.90 0.99
C PHE A 172 -15.68 19.30 0.88
N LEU A 173 -17.00 19.35 0.85
CA LEU A 173 -17.78 20.58 0.91
C LEU A 173 -17.78 21.13 2.33
#